data_f4b0608b7192eaf05e805ed71194ae5f
#
_entry.id   f4b0608b7192eaf05e805ed71194ae5f
#
_cell.length_a   1.000
_cell.length_b   1.000
_cell.length_c   1.000
_cell.angle_alpha   90.00
_cell.angle_beta   90.00
_cell.angle_gamma   90.00
#
_symmetry.space_group_name_H-M   'P 1'
#
loop_
_entity.id
_entity.type
_entity.pdbx_description
1 polymer ?
#
loop_
_entity_poly.entity_id
_entity_poly.type
_entity_poly.pdbx_seq_one_letter_code
_entity_poly.pdbx_strand_id
1 'polypeptide(L)'
;MAEEKNAVILAHYYTRKEIQEVADFIGDSLALARKAAETEADIMVMCGVHFMAETCKLLSPEKTVLVPDTEAGCSLADSCDAADLRRWKEEHPGYTVVQYVNTTAATKALTDVVVTSGNAKKVIDQLPQDAKILFGPDYNLGSYINSVTGRNMELWQGGCHVHERFSIDAIAQLKKQYPEATVMAHLECKAPVLAMADVKGSTADMLKYAQQHDPQQYIVATEAGIMHELERTCPDCEFIPVPPEISEGTVGCQCNECQYMKLNTLEKLRDCLRDGKPEVTVPADIAKDAVKPIERMLSMS
;
A
#
# COMPACT_ATOMS: atom_id res chain seq x y z
N MET A 1 14.12 -2.16 24.48
CA MET A 1 13.18 -1.00 24.56
C MET A 1 11.77 -1.38 24.11
N ALA A 2 11.56 -1.98 22.91
CA ALA A 2 10.23 -2.45 22.51
C ALA A 2 9.70 -3.54 23.45
N GLU A 3 10.45 -4.58 23.72
CA GLU A 3 10.08 -5.67 24.65
C GLU A 3 9.72 -5.15 26.05
N GLU A 4 10.50 -4.22 26.63
CA GLU A 4 10.27 -3.65 27.95
C GLU A 4 8.95 -2.89 28.05
N LYS A 5 8.43 -2.41 26.92
CA LYS A 5 7.18 -1.66 26.81
C LYS A 5 6.01 -2.49 26.28
N ASN A 6 6.20 -3.79 26.08
CA ASN A 6 5.24 -4.65 25.39
C ASN A 6 4.77 -4.04 24.06
N ALA A 7 5.74 -3.58 23.24
CA ALA A 7 5.50 -2.93 21.98
C ALA A 7 5.91 -3.82 20.82
N VAL A 8 5.12 -3.81 19.73
CA VAL A 8 5.43 -4.45 18.45
C VAL A 8 5.72 -3.41 17.38
N ILE A 9 6.79 -3.62 16.60
CA ILE A 9 7.19 -2.76 15.49
C ILE A 9 6.69 -3.41 14.19
N LEU A 10 5.77 -2.73 13.53
CA LEU A 10 5.18 -3.15 12.25
C LEU A 10 5.76 -2.28 11.13
N ALA A 11 6.38 -2.87 10.12
CA ALA A 11 7.00 -2.12 9.02
C ALA A 11 6.45 -2.53 7.65
N HIS A 12 6.20 -1.55 6.81
CA HIS A 12 5.86 -1.79 5.41
C HIS A 12 7.11 -2.08 4.59
N TYR A 13 7.03 -2.92 3.55
CA TYR A 13 8.11 -3.25 2.62
C TYR A 13 8.80 -2.02 1.99
N TYR A 14 8.13 -0.86 1.94
CA TYR A 14 8.67 0.37 1.35
C TYR A 14 9.42 1.26 2.33
N THR A 15 9.53 0.86 3.60
CA THR A 15 10.36 1.59 4.57
C THR A 15 11.85 1.42 4.27
N ARG A 16 12.67 2.17 4.97
CA ARG A 16 14.14 2.02 4.89
C ARG A 16 14.55 0.61 5.32
N LYS A 17 15.64 0.11 4.73
CA LYS A 17 16.22 -1.19 5.07
C LYS A 17 16.44 -1.36 6.56
N GLU A 18 17.05 -0.36 7.21
CA GLU A 18 17.34 -0.38 8.64
C GLU A 18 16.08 -0.43 9.53
N ILE A 19 14.94 0.06 9.04
CA ILE A 19 13.64 -0.09 9.72
C ILE A 19 13.12 -1.51 9.56
N GLN A 20 13.21 -2.08 8.36
CA GLN A 20 12.80 -3.47 8.11
C GLN A 20 13.63 -4.44 8.96
N GLU A 21 14.94 -4.20 9.13
CA GLU A 21 15.84 -5.05 9.91
C GLU A 21 15.53 -5.08 11.43
N VAL A 22 14.89 -4.04 11.97
CA VAL A 22 14.51 -3.97 13.40
C VAL A 22 13.02 -4.21 13.65
N ALA A 23 12.24 -4.42 12.61
CA ALA A 23 10.80 -4.67 12.74
C ALA A 23 10.52 -6.10 13.22
N ASP A 24 9.52 -6.24 14.10
CA ASP A 24 9.01 -7.54 14.53
C ASP A 24 8.19 -8.22 13.44
N PHE A 25 7.55 -7.42 12.58
CA PHE A 25 6.78 -7.90 11.45
C PHE A 25 6.89 -6.95 10.25
N ILE A 26 7.18 -7.50 9.07
CA ILE A 26 7.26 -6.79 7.79
C ILE A 26 6.16 -7.32 6.88
N GLY A 27 5.45 -6.42 6.20
CA GLY A 27 4.37 -6.83 5.31
C GLY A 27 3.84 -5.73 4.40
N ASP A 28 2.90 -6.12 3.54
CA ASP A 28 2.05 -5.18 2.82
C ASP A 28 0.90 -4.69 3.73
N SER A 29 0.08 -3.77 3.20
CA SER A 29 -1.02 -3.19 3.97
C SER A 29 -2.03 -4.22 4.49
N LEU A 30 -2.28 -5.31 3.75
CA LEU A 30 -3.21 -6.36 4.19
C LEU A 30 -2.62 -7.21 5.32
N ALA A 31 -1.37 -7.64 5.17
CA ALA A 31 -0.66 -8.42 6.18
C ALA A 31 -0.50 -7.63 7.48
N LEU A 32 -0.16 -6.34 7.37
CA LEU A 32 -0.03 -5.45 8.53
C LEU A 32 -1.37 -5.20 9.22
N ALA A 33 -2.48 -5.03 8.48
CA ALA A 33 -3.81 -4.90 9.06
C ALA A 33 -4.23 -6.16 9.83
N ARG A 34 -3.98 -7.36 9.28
CA ARG A 34 -4.22 -8.63 9.98
C ARG A 34 -3.38 -8.74 11.25
N LYS A 35 -2.08 -8.43 11.13
CA LYS A 35 -1.17 -8.49 12.29
C LYS A 35 -1.58 -7.51 13.39
N ALA A 36 -2.05 -6.30 13.03
CA ALA A 36 -2.55 -5.33 13.99
C ALA A 36 -3.79 -5.83 14.75
N ALA A 37 -4.70 -6.56 14.07
CA ALA A 37 -5.88 -7.15 14.70
C ALA A 37 -5.56 -8.33 15.63
N GLU A 38 -4.47 -9.06 15.38
CA GLU A 38 -4.10 -10.30 16.07
C GLU A 38 -3.09 -10.11 17.20
N THR A 39 -2.32 -8.99 17.20
CA THR A 39 -1.24 -8.80 18.17
C THR A 39 -1.76 -8.64 19.60
N GLU A 40 -1.06 -9.23 20.57
CA GLU A 40 -1.33 -9.07 22.00
C GLU A 40 -0.55 -7.90 22.65
N ALA A 41 0.35 -7.26 21.89
CA ALA A 41 1.12 -6.12 22.37
C ALA A 41 0.21 -4.94 22.77
N ASP A 42 0.56 -4.19 23.81
CA ASP A 42 -0.16 -3.01 24.25
C ASP A 42 0.09 -1.80 23.35
N ILE A 43 1.28 -1.76 22.74
CA ILE A 43 1.74 -0.68 21.88
C ILE A 43 2.07 -1.23 20.50
N MET A 44 1.55 -0.60 19.46
CA MET A 44 1.96 -0.83 18.07
C MET A 44 2.70 0.38 17.54
N VAL A 45 3.91 0.20 17.01
CA VAL A 45 4.61 1.25 16.28
C VAL A 45 4.52 0.95 14.80
N MET A 46 3.73 1.74 14.08
CA MET A 46 3.54 1.60 12.64
C MET A 46 4.62 2.39 11.89
N CYS A 47 5.64 1.70 11.40
CA CYS A 47 6.62 2.22 10.45
C CYS A 47 6.07 2.10 9.03
N GLY A 48 5.35 3.12 8.61
CA GLY A 48 4.64 3.20 7.33
C GLY A 48 4.14 4.61 7.11
N VAL A 49 2.95 4.74 6.55
CA VAL A 49 2.27 6.02 6.34
C VAL A 49 1.03 6.16 7.23
N HIS A 50 0.57 7.38 7.43
CA HIS A 50 -0.44 7.74 8.44
C HIS A 50 -1.72 6.89 8.37
N PHE A 51 -2.30 6.68 7.18
CA PHE A 51 -3.53 5.88 7.04
C PHE A 51 -3.37 4.42 7.51
N MET A 52 -2.15 3.87 7.49
CA MET A 52 -1.87 2.52 7.99
C MET A 52 -1.94 2.48 9.51
N ALA A 53 -1.44 3.51 10.17
CA ALA A 53 -1.56 3.65 11.62
C ALA A 53 -3.01 3.91 12.04
N GLU A 54 -3.78 4.72 11.29
CA GLU A 54 -5.22 4.84 11.50
C GLU A 54 -5.92 3.48 11.37
N THR A 55 -5.54 2.67 10.38
CA THR A 55 -6.08 1.30 10.21
C THR A 55 -5.79 0.42 11.42
N CYS A 56 -4.56 0.46 11.97
CA CYS A 56 -4.20 -0.24 13.20
C CYS A 56 -5.06 0.26 14.39
N LYS A 57 -5.23 1.57 14.54
CA LYS A 57 -6.04 2.16 15.62
C LYS A 57 -7.52 1.80 15.49
N LEU A 58 -8.05 1.71 14.27
CA LEU A 58 -9.44 1.30 14.03
C LEU A 58 -9.67 -0.17 14.37
N LEU A 59 -8.71 -1.05 14.10
CA LEU A 59 -8.81 -2.49 14.39
C LEU A 59 -8.54 -2.83 15.86
N SER A 60 -7.77 -2.00 16.57
CA SER A 60 -7.39 -2.20 17.96
C SER A 60 -7.51 -0.88 18.73
N PRO A 61 -8.73 -0.39 18.96
CA PRO A 61 -8.98 0.95 19.52
C PRO A 61 -8.47 1.12 20.95
N GLU A 62 -8.34 0.02 21.71
CA GLU A 62 -7.84 0.00 23.09
C GLU A 62 -6.32 0.14 23.16
N LYS A 63 -5.59 -0.15 22.09
CA LYS A 63 -4.13 -0.15 22.06
C LYS A 63 -3.57 1.23 21.74
N THR A 64 -2.36 1.49 22.22
CA THR A 64 -1.59 2.67 21.80
C THR A 64 -0.98 2.44 20.44
N VAL A 65 -1.30 3.27 19.46
CA VAL A 65 -0.71 3.22 18.11
C VAL A 65 0.18 4.43 17.91
N LEU A 66 1.45 4.18 17.68
CA LEU A 66 2.48 5.21 17.47
C LEU A 66 2.94 5.22 16.01
N VAL A 67 3.39 6.39 15.55
CA VAL A 67 4.09 6.56 14.25
C VAL A 67 5.41 7.28 14.46
N PRO A 68 6.51 6.89 13.81
CA PRO A 68 7.77 7.60 13.94
C PRO A 68 7.74 9.04 13.41
N ASP A 69 6.87 9.30 12.43
CA ASP A 69 6.74 10.63 11.81
C ASP A 69 5.29 10.92 11.40
N THR A 70 4.74 12.04 11.87
CA THR A 70 3.38 12.48 11.52
C THR A 70 3.23 12.99 10.09
N GLU A 71 4.34 13.40 9.45
CA GLU A 71 4.36 13.87 8.06
C GLU A 71 4.43 12.73 7.04
N ALA A 72 4.46 11.48 7.51
CA ALA A 72 4.43 10.29 6.65
C ALA A 72 3.03 10.12 6.03
N GLY A 73 2.69 10.96 5.06
CA GLY A 73 1.43 11.00 4.31
C GLY A 73 1.38 10.02 3.14
N CYS A 74 0.37 10.20 2.27
CA CYS A 74 0.21 9.40 1.05
C CYS A 74 -0.52 10.19 -0.02
N SER A 75 0.07 10.32 -1.21
CA SER A 75 -0.54 11.05 -2.34
C SER A 75 -1.91 10.50 -2.76
N LEU A 76 -2.13 9.19 -2.60
CA LEU A 76 -3.45 8.58 -2.85
C LEU A 76 -4.47 8.98 -1.78
N ALA A 77 -4.09 8.95 -0.50
CA ALA A 77 -4.99 9.37 0.57
C ALA A 77 -5.38 10.85 0.42
N ASP A 78 -4.42 11.69 0.00
CA ASP A 78 -4.65 13.12 -0.23
C ASP A 78 -5.52 13.39 -1.46
N SER A 79 -5.55 12.47 -2.43
CA SER A 79 -6.33 12.63 -3.68
C SER A 79 -7.83 12.39 -3.53
N CYS A 80 -8.27 11.79 -2.42
CA CYS A 80 -9.69 11.47 -2.17
C CYS A 80 -10.11 11.96 -0.78
N ASP A 81 -10.43 13.23 -0.71
CA ASP A 81 -10.93 13.87 0.50
C ASP A 81 -12.33 13.37 0.89
N ALA A 82 -12.61 13.27 2.18
CA ALA A 82 -13.90 12.76 2.68
C ALA A 82 -15.08 13.67 2.31
N ALA A 83 -14.87 14.99 2.17
CA ALA A 83 -15.92 15.91 1.76
C ALA A 83 -16.27 15.75 0.28
N ASP A 84 -15.24 15.53 -0.56
CA ASP A 84 -15.43 15.27 -1.99
C ASP A 84 -16.13 13.92 -2.24
N LEU A 85 -15.73 12.88 -1.50
CA LEU A 85 -16.38 11.57 -1.58
C LEU A 85 -17.84 11.63 -1.10
N ARG A 86 -18.15 12.40 -0.05
CA ARG A 86 -19.52 12.58 0.43
C ARG A 86 -20.39 13.25 -0.63
N ARG A 87 -19.90 14.33 -1.25
CA ARG A 87 -20.59 15.03 -2.34
C ARG A 87 -20.85 14.09 -3.52
N TRP A 88 -19.85 13.33 -3.91
CA TRP A 88 -19.99 12.34 -4.97
C TRP A 88 -21.08 11.30 -4.64
N LYS A 89 -21.10 10.77 -3.42
CA LYS A 89 -22.15 9.81 -2.97
C LYS A 89 -23.56 10.40 -3.00
N GLU A 90 -23.71 11.67 -2.64
CA GLU A 90 -24.99 12.37 -2.69
C GLU A 90 -25.50 12.53 -4.13
N GLU A 91 -24.61 12.75 -5.08
CA GLU A 91 -24.90 12.86 -6.51
C GLU A 91 -25.15 11.49 -7.18
N HIS A 92 -24.67 10.39 -6.58
CA HIS A 92 -24.73 9.03 -7.15
C HIS A 92 -25.38 8.03 -6.18
N PRO A 93 -26.66 8.19 -5.86
CA PRO A 93 -27.35 7.29 -4.94
C PRO A 93 -27.41 5.85 -5.47
N GLY A 94 -27.16 4.89 -4.57
CA GLY A 94 -27.21 3.45 -4.90
C GLY A 94 -25.91 2.88 -5.45
N TYR A 95 -24.84 3.67 -5.52
CA TYR A 95 -23.49 3.13 -5.80
C TYR A 95 -22.88 2.46 -4.56
N THR A 96 -22.17 1.37 -4.76
CA THR A 96 -21.29 0.76 -3.77
C THR A 96 -19.92 1.43 -3.86
N VAL A 97 -19.45 2.01 -2.77
CA VAL A 97 -18.13 2.64 -2.71
C VAL A 97 -17.09 1.64 -2.25
N VAL A 98 -16.17 1.31 -3.14
CA VAL A 98 -15.01 0.46 -2.86
C VAL A 98 -13.76 1.34 -2.84
N GLN A 99 -13.07 1.36 -1.71
CA GLN A 99 -11.85 2.17 -1.59
C GLN A 99 -10.64 1.28 -1.37
N TYR A 100 -9.59 1.55 -2.14
CA TYR A 100 -8.25 1.06 -1.81
C TYR A 100 -7.86 1.58 -0.43
N VAL A 101 -7.16 0.76 0.36
CA VAL A 101 -6.83 1.04 1.77
C VAL A 101 -6.09 2.37 1.98
N ASN A 102 -5.46 2.90 0.92
CA ASN A 102 -4.71 4.16 0.91
C ASN A 102 -5.65 5.38 0.98
N THR A 103 -6.43 5.47 2.02
CA THR A 103 -7.39 6.54 2.32
C THR A 103 -7.39 6.84 3.81
N THR A 104 -7.83 8.04 4.21
CA THR A 104 -7.95 8.43 5.61
C THR A 104 -9.08 7.68 6.34
N ALA A 105 -9.08 7.67 7.66
CA ALA A 105 -10.20 7.14 8.45
C ALA A 105 -11.52 7.86 8.12
N ALA A 106 -11.47 9.17 7.89
CA ALA A 106 -12.64 9.96 7.51
C ALA A 106 -13.25 9.50 6.16
N THR A 107 -12.41 9.18 5.17
CA THR A 107 -12.84 8.65 3.87
C THR A 107 -13.36 7.22 4.03
N LYS A 108 -12.70 6.39 4.84
CA LYS A 108 -13.16 5.02 5.18
C LYS A 108 -14.56 5.01 5.82
N ALA A 109 -14.89 5.99 6.65
CA ALA A 109 -16.23 6.10 7.25
C ALA A 109 -17.36 6.30 6.24
N LEU A 110 -17.04 6.69 5.01
CA LEU A 110 -17.99 6.86 3.90
C LEU A 110 -17.97 5.67 2.90
N THR A 111 -17.14 4.67 3.16
CA THR A 111 -16.83 3.54 2.28
C THR A 111 -17.65 2.31 2.64
N ASP A 112 -18.06 1.52 1.64
CA ASP A 112 -18.81 0.28 1.88
C ASP A 112 -17.90 -0.93 2.07
N VAL A 113 -16.76 -0.96 1.38
CA VAL A 113 -15.71 -1.98 1.56
C VAL A 113 -14.34 -1.42 1.15
N VAL A 114 -13.34 -1.71 1.98
CA VAL A 114 -11.94 -1.41 1.68
C VAL A 114 -11.32 -2.61 0.95
N VAL A 115 -10.33 -2.36 0.11
CA VAL A 115 -9.53 -3.40 -0.56
C VAL A 115 -8.04 -3.04 -0.50
N THR A 116 -7.20 -4.04 -0.75
CA THR A 116 -5.77 -3.86 -1.02
C THR A 116 -5.45 -4.35 -2.43
N SER A 117 -4.26 -4.05 -2.96
CA SER A 117 -3.84 -4.59 -4.27
C SER A 117 -3.88 -6.12 -4.31
N GLY A 118 -3.61 -6.80 -3.18
CA GLY A 118 -3.60 -8.26 -3.08
C GLY A 118 -4.99 -8.92 -3.02
N ASN A 119 -6.05 -8.18 -2.70
CA ASN A 119 -7.40 -8.78 -2.56
C ASN A 119 -8.49 -8.09 -3.39
N ALA A 120 -8.20 -6.97 -4.06
CA ALA A 120 -9.20 -6.16 -4.76
C ALA A 120 -10.03 -6.99 -5.74
N LYS A 121 -9.39 -7.81 -6.59
CA LYS A 121 -10.12 -8.69 -7.52
C LYS A 121 -11.07 -9.64 -6.78
N LYS A 122 -10.56 -10.33 -5.74
CA LYS A 122 -11.34 -11.29 -4.95
C LYS A 122 -12.56 -10.65 -4.30
N VAL A 123 -12.42 -9.43 -3.78
CA VAL A 123 -13.53 -8.67 -3.16
C VAL A 123 -14.54 -8.22 -4.21
N ILE A 124 -14.08 -7.65 -5.32
CA ILE A 124 -14.96 -7.19 -6.41
C ILE A 124 -15.76 -8.34 -7.03
N ASP A 125 -15.16 -9.53 -7.18
CA ASP A 125 -15.86 -10.71 -7.70
C ASP A 125 -17.00 -11.19 -6.79
N GLN A 126 -16.95 -10.91 -5.48
CA GLN A 126 -17.98 -11.27 -4.51
C GLN A 126 -19.15 -10.26 -4.45
N LEU A 127 -19.00 -9.07 -5.04
CA LEU A 127 -20.07 -8.08 -5.09
C LEU A 127 -21.11 -8.47 -6.18
N PRO A 128 -22.40 -8.09 -6.01
CA PRO A 128 -23.44 -8.35 -7.01
C PRO A 128 -22.99 -7.91 -8.42
N GLN A 129 -23.30 -8.71 -9.45
CA GLN A 129 -22.84 -8.46 -10.82
C GLN A 129 -23.41 -7.16 -11.41
N ASP A 130 -24.58 -6.75 -10.98
CA ASP A 130 -25.29 -5.55 -11.38
C ASP A 130 -25.00 -4.35 -10.48
N ALA A 131 -24.14 -4.51 -9.47
CA ALA A 131 -23.77 -3.42 -8.57
C ALA A 131 -23.06 -2.30 -9.35
N LYS A 132 -23.57 -1.09 -9.20
CA LYS A 132 -22.84 0.12 -9.60
C LYS A 132 -21.77 0.41 -8.57
N ILE A 133 -20.53 0.49 -9.00
CA ILE A 133 -19.38 0.62 -8.10
C ILE A 133 -18.60 1.89 -8.44
N LEU A 134 -18.32 2.71 -7.42
CA LEU A 134 -17.21 3.67 -7.46
C LEU A 134 -15.99 3.01 -6.85
N PHE A 135 -14.90 2.95 -7.61
CA PHE A 135 -13.60 2.47 -7.13
C PHE A 135 -12.63 3.64 -7.01
N GLY A 136 -11.99 3.80 -5.87
CA GLY A 136 -10.98 4.83 -5.62
C GLY A 136 -9.97 4.40 -4.54
N PRO A 137 -9.00 5.27 -4.22
CA PRO A 137 -8.65 6.48 -4.96
C PRO A 137 -7.75 6.23 -6.17
N ASP A 138 -7.17 5.02 -6.36
CA ASP A 138 -6.20 4.71 -7.41
C ASP A 138 -6.89 4.35 -8.73
N TYR A 139 -6.73 5.22 -9.73
CA TYR A 139 -7.26 5.02 -11.08
C TYR A 139 -6.63 3.80 -11.78
N ASN A 140 -5.32 3.61 -11.63
CA ASN A 140 -4.60 2.54 -12.33
C ASN A 140 -5.00 1.16 -11.79
N LEU A 141 -5.03 1.00 -10.47
CA LEU A 141 -5.54 -0.23 -9.83
C LEU A 141 -6.99 -0.50 -10.26
N GLY A 142 -7.86 0.52 -10.20
CA GLY A 142 -9.26 0.40 -10.63
C GLY A 142 -9.41 0.00 -12.09
N SER A 143 -8.61 0.59 -12.99
CA SER A 143 -8.58 0.26 -14.41
C SER A 143 -8.12 -1.18 -14.65
N TYR A 144 -7.09 -1.63 -13.93
CA TYR A 144 -6.65 -3.02 -13.98
C TYR A 144 -7.76 -3.98 -13.52
N ILE A 145 -8.40 -3.69 -12.38
CA ILE A 145 -9.50 -4.53 -11.86
C ILE A 145 -10.67 -4.57 -12.84
N ASN A 146 -11.07 -3.45 -13.46
CA ASN A 146 -12.07 -3.44 -14.52
C ASN A 146 -11.69 -4.40 -15.67
N SER A 147 -10.43 -4.37 -16.10
CA SER A 147 -9.94 -5.18 -17.22
C SER A 147 -9.99 -6.69 -16.94
N VAL A 148 -9.69 -7.11 -15.70
CA VAL A 148 -9.59 -8.54 -15.32
C VAL A 148 -10.90 -9.13 -14.78
N THR A 149 -11.86 -8.28 -14.40
CA THR A 149 -13.18 -8.71 -13.90
C THR A 149 -14.31 -8.53 -14.90
N GLY A 150 -14.06 -7.76 -15.97
CA GLY A 150 -15.09 -7.35 -16.93
C GLY A 150 -16.12 -6.38 -16.35
N ARG A 151 -15.86 -5.80 -15.17
CA ARG A 151 -16.70 -4.77 -14.56
C ARG A 151 -16.51 -3.44 -15.29
N ASN A 152 -17.48 -2.56 -15.16
CA ASN A 152 -17.40 -1.18 -15.61
C ASN A 152 -17.62 -0.25 -14.42
N MET A 153 -16.67 -0.33 -13.47
CA MET A 153 -16.70 0.53 -12.28
C MET A 153 -16.36 1.96 -12.68
N GLU A 154 -17.01 2.91 -12.05
CA GLU A 154 -16.59 4.30 -12.09
C GLU A 154 -15.32 4.49 -11.26
N LEU A 155 -14.35 5.24 -11.79
CA LEU A 155 -13.02 5.31 -11.19
C LEU A 155 -12.72 6.72 -10.71
N TRP A 156 -12.29 6.82 -9.46
CA TRP A 156 -11.70 8.06 -8.93
C TRP A 156 -10.38 8.38 -9.62
N GLN A 157 -10.08 9.66 -9.82
CA GLN A 157 -8.94 10.11 -10.64
C GLN A 157 -7.69 10.41 -9.79
N GLY A 158 -7.30 9.50 -8.90
CA GLY A 158 -6.07 9.59 -8.13
C GLY A 158 -5.01 8.62 -8.62
N GLY A 159 -3.75 8.84 -8.22
CA GLY A 159 -2.61 8.02 -8.60
C GLY A 159 -1.47 8.07 -7.58
N CYS A 160 -0.70 7.00 -7.50
CA CYS A 160 0.49 6.94 -6.65
C CYS A 160 1.65 7.65 -7.33
N HIS A 161 2.19 8.72 -6.69
CA HIS A 161 3.27 9.53 -7.25
C HIS A 161 4.56 8.74 -7.57
N VAL A 162 4.75 7.55 -7.00
CA VAL A 162 5.86 6.66 -7.32
C VAL A 162 5.54 5.85 -8.58
N HIS A 163 4.42 5.13 -8.58
CA HIS A 163 4.06 4.19 -9.64
C HIS A 163 3.68 4.89 -10.96
N GLU A 164 3.22 6.13 -10.90
CA GLU A 164 2.97 6.98 -12.06
C GLU A 164 4.25 7.32 -12.86
N ARG A 165 5.42 7.20 -12.25
CA ARG A 165 6.72 7.60 -12.84
C ARG A 165 7.42 6.48 -13.61
N PHE A 166 6.94 5.25 -13.56
CA PHE A 166 7.54 4.17 -14.37
C PHE A 166 7.17 4.32 -15.84
N SER A 167 8.17 4.15 -16.72
CA SER A 167 7.99 4.25 -18.16
C SER A 167 8.27 2.94 -18.87
N ILE A 168 7.58 2.74 -20.01
CA ILE A 168 7.79 1.59 -20.88
C ILE A 168 9.19 1.61 -21.50
N ASP A 169 9.75 2.79 -21.76
CA ASP A 169 11.09 2.93 -22.37
C ASP A 169 12.18 2.45 -21.41
N ALA A 170 12.07 2.77 -20.11
CA ALA A 170 12.99 2.27 -19.10
C ALA A 170 12.95 0.73 -19.02
N ILE A 171 11.76 0.14 -19.00
CA ILE A 171 11.60 -1.32 -18.98
C ILE A 171 12.15 -1.94 -20.28
N ALA A 172 11.86 -1.35 -21.44
CA ALA A 172 12.37 -1.85 -22.73
C ALA A 172 13.90 -1.80 -22.82
N GLN A 173 14.55 -0.78 -22.24
CA GLN A 173 16.00 -0.69 -22.14
C GLN A 173 16.58 -1.79 -21.24
N LEU A 174 15.97 -2.01 -20.07
CA LEU A 174 16.38 -3.08 -19.16
C LEU A 174 16.19 -4.46 -19.79
N LYS A 175 15.09 -4.71 -20.51
CA LYS A 175 14.88 -5.97 -21.25
C LYS A 175 15.91 -6.20 -22.37
N LYS A 176 16.50 -5.17 -22.96
CA LYS A 176 17.63 -5.32 -23.89
C LYS A 176 18.91 -5.74 -23.17
N GLN A 177 19.14 -5.28 -21.94
CA GLN A 177 20.31 -5.63 -21.14
C GLN A 177 20.15 -7.00 -20.47
N TYR A 178 18.93 -7.33 -20.07
CA TYR A 178 18.54 -8.56 -19.37
C TYR A 178 17.39 -9.26 -20.12
N PRO A 179 17.64 -9.85 -21.30
CA PRO A 179 16.59 -10.36 -22.17
C PRO A 179 15.75 -11.48 -21.56
N GLU A 180 16.34 -12.28 -20.68
CA GLU A 180 15.66 -13.41 -20.00
C GLU A 180 14.99 -12.98 -18.66
N ALA A 181 15.21 -11.75 -18.20
CA ALA A 181 14.66 -11.31 -16.92
C ALA A 181 13.12 -11.25 -16.96
N THR A 182 12.47 -11.74 -15.92
CA THR A 182 11.02 -11.63 -15.72
C THR A 182 10.66 -10.22 -15.24
N VAL A 183 9.73 -9.56 -15.90
CA VAL A 183 9.24 -8.23 -15.50
C VAL A 183 8.10 -8.35 -14.50
N MET A 184 8.28 -7.79 -13.31
CA MET A 184 7.25 -7.70 -12.27
C MET A 184 6.78 -6.25 -12.15
N ALA A 185 5.47 -6.01 -12.11
CA ALA A 185 4.91 -4.66 -11.93
C ALA A 185 3.77 -4.65 -10.91
N HIS A 186 3.80 -3.62 -10.05
CA HIS A 186 2.72 -3.37 -9.09
C HIS A 186 1.47 -2.85 -9.80
N LEU A 187 0.29 -3.22 -9.30
CA LEU A 187 -1.01 -2.90 -9.91
C LEU A 187 -1.35 -1.40 -9.94
N GLU A 188 -0.63 -0.57 -9.18
CA GLU A 188 -0.71 0.90 -9.23
C GLU A 188 0.03 1.50 -10.44
N CYS A 189 0.77 0.71 -11.19
CA CYS A 189 1.44 1.17 -12.42
C CYS A 189 0.42 1.44 -13.53
N LYS A 190 0.76 2.40 -14.40
CA LYS A 190 -0.02 2.72 -15.60
C LYS A 190 -0.22 1.49 -16.51
N ALA A 191 -1.36 1.42 -17.19
CA ALA A 191 -1.70 0.29 -18.07
C ALA A 191 -0.59 -0.09 -19.09
N PRO A 192 0.14 0.85 -19.75
CA PRO A 192 1.25 0.49 -20.63
C PRO A 192 2.39 -0.24 -19.93
N VAL A 193 2.71 0.13 -18.68
CA VAL A 193 3.71 -0.57 -17.85
C VAL A 193 3.24 -1.97 -17.51
N LEU A 194 1.97 -2.10 -17.06
CA LEU A 194 1.37 -3.40 -16.78
C LEU A 194 1.32 -4.30 -18.02
N ALA A 195 1.15 -3.74 -19.21
CA ALA A 195 1.17 -4.52 -20.46
C ALA A 195 2.53 -5.15 -20.76
N MET A 196 3.63 -4.55 -20.27
CA MET A 196 4.98 -5.10 -20.41
C MET A 196 5.36 -6.11 -19.32
N ALA A 197 4.58 -6.19 -18.24
CA ALA A 197 4.89 -7.06 -17.14
C ALA A 197 4.44 -8.51 -17.38
N ASP A 198 5.34 -9.45 -17.07
CA ASP A 198 5.07 -10.89 -17.05
C ASP A 198 4.27 -11.25 -15.77
N VAL A 199 4.61 -10.60 -14.66
CA VAL A 199 3.97 -10.77 -13.35
C VAL A 199 3.36 -9.45 -12.91
N LYS A 200 2.04 -9.46 -12.62
CA LYS A 200 1.27 -8.30 -12.16
C LYS A 200 0.63 -8.65 -10.83
N GLY A 201 0.92 -7.88 -9.80
CA GLY A 201 0.40 -8.20 -8.48
C GLY A 201 0.75 -7.17 -7.40
N SER A 202 0.38 -7.50 -6.18
CA SER A 202 0.80 -6.78 -4.99
C SER A 202 2.28 -7.07 -4.68
N THR A 203 2.84 -6.33 -3.71
CA THR A 203 4.19 -6.61 -3.19
C THR A 203 4.31 -8.04 -2.64
N ALA A 204 3.28 -8.54 -1.96
CA ALA A 204 3.25 -9.91 -1.48
C ALA A 204 3.22 -10.95 -2.63
N ASP A 205 2.50 -10.66 -3.73
CA ASP A 205 2.48 -11.53 -4.90
C ASP A 205 3.86 -11.60 -5.57
N MET A 206 4.58 -10.48 -5.65
CA MET A 206 5.94 -10.44 -6.21
C MET A 206 6.91 -11.27 -5.38
N LEU A 207 6.90 -11.11 -4.05
CA LEU A 207 7.71 -11.92 -3.13
C LEU A 207 7.39 -13.41 -3.27
N LYS A 208 6.11 -13.77 -3.25
CA LYS A 208 5.66 -15.14 -3.40
C LYS A 208 6.09 -15.74 -4.74
N TYR A 209 5.98 -14.96 -5.83
CA TYR A 209 6.40 -15.41 -7.15
C TYR A 209 7.90 -15.72 -7.18
N ALA A 210 8.75 -14.82 -6.69
CA ALA A 210 10.19 -15.04 -6.64
C ALA A 210 10.59 -16.27 -5.80
N GLN A 211 9.89 -16.50 -4.68
CA GLN A 211 10.13 -17.67 -3.80
C GLN A 211 9.70 -19.01 -4.41
N GLN A 212 8.75 -19.00 -5.34
CA GLN A 212 8.17 -20.22 -5.93
C GLN A 212 8.80 -20.65 -7.26
N HIS A 213 9.69 -19.83 -7.81
CA HIS A 213 10.34 -20.10 -9.07
C HIS A 213 11.85 -20.28 -8.87
N ASP A 214 12.49 -20.97 -9.82
CA ASP A 214 13.94 -21.15 -9.83
C ASP A 214 14.66 -19.79 -9.86
N PRO A 215 15.86 -19.68 -9.27
CA PRO A 215 16.64 -18.46 -9.25
C PRO A 215 16.83 -17.86 -10.64
N GLN A 216 16.47 -16.58 -10.79
CA GLN A 216 16.54 -15.87 -12.07
C GLN A 216 16.68 -14.36 -11.85
N GLN A 217 16.72 -13.63 -12.95
CA GLN A 217 16.74 -12.17 -12.96
C GLN A 217 15.32 -11.62 -13.02
N TYR A 218 15.05 -10.57 -12.21
CA TYR A 218 13.77 -9.88 -12.17
C TYR A 218 13.95 -8.39 -12.39
N ILE A 219 13.19 -7.82 -13.32
CA ILE A 219 13.05 -6.37 -13.49
C ILE A 219 11.82 -5.95 -12.69
N VAL A 220 12.00 -5.07 -11.69
CA VAL A 220 10.97 -4.79 -10.68
C VAL A 220 10.47 -3.36 -10.81
N ALA A 221 9.20 -3.19 -11.23
CA ALA A 221 8.51 -1.92 -11.37
C ALA A 221 7.58 -1.69 -10.16
N THR A 222 8.18 -1.36 -9.02
CA THR A 222 7.51 -0.89 -7.81
C THR A 222 8.48 -0.07 -6.95
N GLU A 223 8.05 0.40 -5.79
CA GLU A 223 8.87 1.18 -4.86
C GLU A 223 10.09 0.38 -4.39
N ALA A 224 11.26 1.02 -4.44
CA ALA A 224 12.55 0.34 -4.29
C ALA A 224 12.82 -0.28 -2.90
N GLY A 225 12.10 0.12 -1.86
CA GLY A 225 12.28 -0.45 -0.52
C GLY A 225 12.00 -1.95 -0.43
N ILE A 226 11.17 -2.49 -1.33
CA ILE A 226 10.89 -3.93 -1.39
C ILE A 226 12.14 -4.76 -1.74
N MET A 227 13.15 -4.16 -2.39
CA MET A 227 14.35 -4.88 -2.83
C MET A 227 15.04 -5.57 -1.67
N HIS A 228 15.09 -4.93 -0.49
CA HIS A 228 15.68 -5.54 0.70
C HIS A 228 15.02 -6.88 1.06
N GLU A 229 13.70 -6.93 1.04
CA GLU A 229 12.97 -8.15 1.38
C GLU A 229 13.04 -9.20 0.27
N LEU A 230 13.03 -8.78 -1.00
CA LEU A 230 13.24 -9.68 -2.14
C LEU A 230 14.62 -10.35 -2.08
N GLU A 231 15.69 -9.57 -1.90
CA GLU A 231 17.07 -10.06 -1.76
C GLU A 231 17.25 -10.95 -0.54
N ARG A 232 16.62 -10.58 0.60
CA ARG A 232 16.69 -11.36 1.84
C ARG A 232 16.02 -12.73 1.71
N THR A 233 14.89 -12.80 1.01
CA THR A 233 14.09 -14.02 0.90
C THR A 233 14.48 -14.90 -0.30
N CYS A 234 15.10 -14.31 -1.32
CA CYS A 234 15.58 -15.01 -2.52
C CYS A 234 17.01 -14.57 -2.85
N PRO A 235 18.02 -14.96 -2.03
CA PRO A 235 19.39 -14.46 -2.15
C PRO A 235 20.11 -14.93 -3.43
N ASP A 236 19.61 -15.95 -4.10
CA ASP A 236 20.17 -16.48 -5.35
C ASP A 236 19.54 -15.80 -6.59
N CYS A 237 18.58 -14.88 -6.41
CA CYS A 237 17.97 -14.11 -7.50
C CYS A 237 18.65 -12.75 -7.65
N GLU A 238 18.60 -12.20 -8.85
CA GLU A 238 19.02 -10.83 -9.14
C GLU A 238 17.79 -9.95 -9.36
N PHE A 239 17.66 -8.88 -8.56
CA PHE A 239 16.55 -7.93 -8.66
C PHE A 239 17.04 -6.58 -9.18
N ILE A 240 16.45 -6.13 -10.29
CA ILE A 240 16.84 -4.94 -11.04
C ILE A 240 15.70 -3.93 -10.95
N PRO A 241 15.83 -2.84 -10.15
CA PRO A 241 14.77 -1.85 -10.03
C PRO A 241 14.61 -1.06 -11.32
N VAL A 242 13.37 -0.86 -11.77
CA VAL A 242 13.08 0.06 -12.89
C VAL A 242 13.31 1.49 -12.42
N PRO A 243 14.17 2.28 -13.10
CA PRO A 243 14.38 3.68 -12.74
C PRO A 243 13.11 4.50 -13.03
N PRO A 244 12.85 5.58 -12.28
CA PRO A 244 11.77 6.49 -12.57
C PRO A 244 12.05 7.30 -13.84
N GLU A 245 11.01 7.74 -14.51
CA GLU A 245 11.13 8.70 -15.61
C GLU A 245 11.61 10.06 -15.08
N ILE A 246 12.71 10.55 -15.63
CA ILE A 246 13.27 11.86 -15.26
C ILE A 246 12.75 12.88 -16.27
N SER A 247 11.81 13.73 -15.87
CA SER A 247 11.43 14.91 -16.64
C SER A 247 12.43 16.03 -16.40
N GLU A 248 12.82 16.78 -17.45
CA GLU A 248 13.66 17.95 -17.33
C GLU A 248 13.04 18.95 -16.33
N GLY A 249 13.82 19.32 -15.31
CA GLY A 249 13.38 20.25 -14.27
C GLY A 249 12.88 19.60 -12.96
N THR A 250 12.87 18.28 -12.84
CA THR A 250 12.56 17.63 -11.56
C THR A 250 13.74 17.74 -10.60
N VAL A 251 13.63 18.67 -9.65
CA VAL A 251 14.50 18.71 -8.47
C VAL A 251 14.00 17.65 -7.50
N GLY A 252 14.61 16.47 -7.48
CA GLY A 252 14.22 15.37 -6.60
C GLY A 252 15.07 14.14 -6.78
N CYS A 253 14.90 13.16 -5.89
CA CYS A 253 15.58 11.89 -5.95
C CYS A 253 15.36 11.19 -7.30
N GLN A 254 16.44 10.73 -7.92
CA GLN A 254 16.40 9.88 -9.14
C GLN A 254 16.05 8.43 -8.80
N CYS A 255 15.49 8.19 -7.64
CA CYS A 255 15.08 6.89 -7.15
C CYS A 255 13.55 6.75 -7.22
N ASN A 256 13.07 5.53 -7.36
CA ASN A 256 11.66 5.15 -7.25
C ASN A 256 11.29 4.85 -5.80
N GLU A 257 11.67 5.73 -4.89
CA GLU A 257 11.36 5.66 -3.47
C GLU A 257 10.21 6.58 -3.11
N CYS A 258 9.37 6.11 -2.18
CA CYS A 258 8.32 6.90 -1.59
C CYS A 258 8.90 7.80 -0.50
N GLN A 259 8.94 9.11 -0.74
CA GLN A 259 9.46 10.08 0.23
C GLN A 259 8.78 9.97 1.60
N TYR A 260 7.50 9.64 1.65
CA TYR A 260 6.74 9.51 2.89
C TYR A 260 7.16 8.28 3.70
N MET A 261 7.33 7.11 3.05
CA MET A 261 7.81 5.89 3.70
C MET A 261 9.24 6.06 4.24
N LYS A 262 10.08 6.86 3.55
CA LYS A 262 11.48 7.13 3.95
C LYS A 262 11.60 8.14 5.10
N LEU A 263 10.50 8.75 5.56
CA LEU A 263 10.49 9.58 6.77
C LEU A 263 10.66 8.75 8.06
N ASN A 264 10.33 7.47 8.01
CA ASN A 264 10.59 6.54 9.11
C ASN A 264 12.09 6.24 9.18
N THR A 265 12.79 6.80 10.19
CA THR A 265 14.23 6.55 10.46
C THR A 265 14.41 5.88 11.81
N LEU A 266 15.58 5.25 12.05
CA LEU A 266 15.89 4.61 13.34
C LEU A 266 15.85 5.61 14.49
N GLU A 267 16.31 6.84 14.28
CA GLU A 267 16.31 7.88 15.30
C GLU A 267 14.86 8.24 15.70
N LYS A 268 13.98 8.44 14.71
CA LYS A 268 12.56 8.73 14.97
C LYS A 268 11.84 7.56 15.61
N LEU A 269 12.12 6.33 15.17
CA LEU A 269 11.59 5.10 15.78
C LEU A 269 12.02 4.96 17.24
N ARG A 270 13.32 5.15 17.53
CA ARG A 270 13.85 5.13 18.89
C ARG A 270 13.16 6.19 19.77
N ASP A 271 13.07 7.43 19.27
CA ASP A 271 12.51 8.54 20.04
C ASP A 271 11.01 8.32 20.25
N CYS A 272 10.30 7.82 19.26
CA CYS A 272 8.90 7.42 19.34
C CYS A 272 8.66 6.35 20.42
N LEU A 273 9.46 5.28 20.43
CA LEU A 273 9.39 4.24 21.46
C LEU A 273 9.76 4.78 22.84
N ARG A 274 10.79 5.62 22.96
CA ARG A 274 11.22 6.20 24.24
C ARG A 274 10.13 7.06 24.85
N ASP A 275 9.57 7.96 24.07
CA ASP A 275 8.69 9.03 24.52
C ASP A 275 7.19 8.62 24.51
N GLY A 276 6.84 7.50 23.87
CA GLY A 276 5.46 7.02 23.72
C GLY A 276 4.60 7.96 22.85
N LYS A 277 5.21 8.62 21.86
CA LYS A 277 4.55 9.59 20.97
C LYS A 277 5.35 9.82 19.69
N PRO A 278 4.75 10.35 18.61
CA PRO A 278 3.33 10.76 18.53
C PRO A 278 2.37 9.55 18.47
N GLU A 279 1.25 9.67 19.15
CA GLU A 279 0.15 8.70 19.12
C GLU A 279 -0.87 9.08 18.03
N VAL A 280 -1.33 8.07 17.29
CA VAL A 280 -2.42 8.22 16.32
C VAL A 280 -3.75 7.95 17.02
N THR A 281 -4.66 8.91 16.88
CA THR A 281 -6.03 8.83 17.39
C THR A 281 -7.02 9.04 16.27
N VAL A 282 -8.17 8.37 16.34
CA VAL A 282 -9.29 8.57 15.42
C VAL A 282 -10.50 9.00 16.23
N PRO A 283 -11.19 10.12 15.88
CA PRO A 283 -12.40 10.54 16.57
C PRO A 283 -13.44 9.41 16.61
N ALA A 284 -14.10 9.22 17.75
CA ALA A 284 -14.97 8.06 18.00
C ALA A 284 -16.18 7.98 17.05
N ASP A 285 -16.69 9.11 16.61
CA ASP A 285 -17.76 9.21 15.62
C ASP A 285 -17.31 8.73 14.22
N ILE A 286 -16.06 9.02 13.83
CA ILE A 286 -15.45 8.53 12.61
C ILE A 286 -15.09 7.03 12.75
N ALA A 287 -14.44 6.64 13.84
CA ALA A 287 -13.95 5.29 14.07
C ALA A 287 -15.06 4.24 13.97
N LYS A 288 -16.25 4.54 14.55
CA LYS A 288 -17.44 3.67 14.53
C LYS A 288 -17.84 3.22 13.12
N ASP A 289 -17.68 4.10 12.13
CA ASP A 289 -18.08 3.81 10.76
C ASP A 289 -16.89 3.38 9.90
N ALA A 290 -15.69 3.92 10.15
CA ALA A 290 -14.48 3.61 9.42
C ALA A 290 -13.96 2.17 9.62
N VAL A 291 -14.23 1.54 10.75
CA VAL A 291 -13.82 0.16 11.01
C VAL A 291 -14.60 -0.86 10.17
N LYS A 292 -15.88 -0.61 9.90
CA LYS A 292 -16.77 -1.54 9.22
C LYS A 292 -16.28 -1.99 7.83
N PRO A 293 -15.86 -1.08 6.91
CA PRO A 293 -15.34 -1.48 5.61
C PRO A 293 -14.02 -2.23 5.68
N ILE A 294 -13.21 -2.02 6.74
CA ILE A 294 -11.97 -2.78 6.97
C ILE A 294 -12.30 -4.19 7.43
N GLU A 295 -13.20 -4.37 8.41
CA GLU A 295 -13.66 -5.68 8.88
C GLU A 295 -14.32 -6.46 7.73
N ARG A 296 -15.11 -5.78 6.91
CA ARG A 296 -15.68 -6.38 5.70
C ARG A 296 -14.61 -6.88 4.73
N MET A 297 -13.58 -6.08 4.47
CA MET A 297 -12.42 -6.50 3.69
C MET A 297 -11.79 -7.78 4.26
N LEU A 298 -11.50 -7.78 5.56
CA LEU A 298 -10.85 -8.93 6.22
C LEU A 298 -11.70 -10.20 6.12
N SER A 299 -13.03 -10.08 6.22
CA SER A 299 -13.96 -11.22 6.07
C SER A 299 -14.07 -11.77 4.65
N MET A 300 -13.76 -10.95 3.63
CA MET A 300 -13.85 -11.30 2.20
C MET A 300 -12.48 -11.72 1.62
N SER A 301 -11.40 -11.63 2.39
CA SER A 301 -10.01 -11.80 1.92
C SER A 301 -9.49 -13.24 2.00
#